data_9b784a58874f452853056a2daf6dbaec
#
_entry.id   9b784a58874f452853056a2daf6dbaec
#
_cell.length_a   1.000
_cell.length_b   1.000
_cell.length_c   1.000
_cell.angle_alpha   90.00
_cell.angle_beta   90.00
_cell.angle_gamma   90.00
#
_symmetry.space_group_name_H-M   'P 1'
#
loop_
_entity.id
_entity.type
_entity.pdbx_description
1 polymer ?
#
loop_
_entity_poly.entity_id
_entity_poly.type
_entity_poly.pdbx_seq_one_letter_code
_entity_poly.pdbx_strand_id
1 'polypeptide(L)'
;MDDFGKQNAGFWDSYFVIKSLGQIASARSLSPDLFFLGGFSSIRGYPLADQSGDQGFAGTLEYIVPVPGLVNVLGENYNLKDHIAVFGFVDHGKVFVLNNQPGEDDASISAAGGGIRLTLPQDGSFPFLGVNASYGVPVRGPEPSDRSNGIWYVNGYMAFRFDDA
;
A
#
# COMPACT_ATOMS: atom_id res chain seq x y z
N MET A 1 -10.45 1.26 -43.50
CA MET A 1 -9.05 1.54 -43.45
C MET A 1 -8.85 2.50 -42.30
N ASP A 2 -8.41 2.22 -41.20
CA ASP A 2 -7.87 1.19 -40.35
C ASP A 2 -8.23 1.54 -38.90
N ASP A 3 -9.14 0.78 -38.34
CA ASP A 3 -9.63 1.00 -36.96
C ASP A 3 -8.79 0.18 -35.98
N PHE A 4 -7.46 0.27 -36.10
CA PHE A 4 -6.47 -0.45 -35.25
C PHE A 4 -5.99 0.36 -34.02
N GLY A 5 -6.65 1.44 -33.62
CA GLY A 5 -6.20 2.35 -32.56
C GLY A 5 -6.99 2.31 -31.25
N LYS A 6 -8.04 1.52 -31.13
CA LYS A 6 -8.74 1.37 -29.83
C LYS A 6 -8.31 0.07 -29.13
N GLN A 7 -7.12 0.08 -28.53
CA GLN A 7 -6.85 -0.85 -27.47
C GLN A 7 -7.76 -0.47 -26.29
N ASN A 8 -8.80 -1.25 -26.09
CA ASN A 8 -9.57 -1.23 -24.87
C ASN A 8 -8.59 -1.71 -23.77
N ALA A 9 -8.11 -0.79 -22.95
CA ALA A 9 -7.48 -1.17 -21.70
C ALA A 9 -8.51 -2.04 -20.97
N GLY A 10 -8.25 -3.30 -20.92
CA GLY A 10 -9.13 -4.32 -20.38
C GLY A 10 -8.46 -4.99 -19.20
N PHE A 11 -9.10 -6.00 -18.68
CA PHE A 11 -8.60 -6.87 -17.61
C PHE A 11 -7.18 -7.43 -17.88
N TRP A 12 -6.71 -7.34 -19.12
CA TRP A 12 -5.41 -7.81 -19.60
C TRP A 12 -4.23 -6.91 -19.21
N ASP A 13 -4.48 -5.67 -18.78
CA ASP A 13 -3.43 -4.74 -18.33
C ASP A 13 -3.21 -4.79 -16.80
N SER A 14 -3.86 -5.75 -16.14
CA SER A 14 -3.71 -5.94 -14.71
C SER A 14 -2.35 -6.58 -14.36
N TYR A 15 -1.83 -6.22 -13.19
CA TYR A 15 -0.53 -6.70 -12.75
C TYR A 15 -0.46 -6.90 -11.23
N PHE A 16 0.52 -7.70 -10.82
CA PHE A 16 0.82 -7.90 -9.41
C PHE A 16 2.00 -7.04 -8.98
N VAL A 17 1.92 -6.54 -7.75
CA VAL A 17 3.04 -5.89 -7.06
C VAL A 17 3.32 -6.65 -5.78
N ILE A 18 4.57 -7.05 -5.59
CA ILE A 18 5.06 -7.68 -4.36
C ILE A 18 6.00 -6.67 -3.70
N LYS A 19 5.77 -6.40 -2.43
CA LYS A 19 6.63 -5.58 -1.57
C LYS A 19 7.08 -6.41 -0.38
N SER A 20 8.29 -6.22 0.06
CA SER A 20 8.81 -6.87 1.27
C SER A 20 9.70 -5.91 2.05
N LEU A 21 9.65 -6.04 3.36
CA LEU A 21 10.45 -5.30 4.32
C LEU A 21 10.91 -6.28 5.39
N GLY A 22 12.14 -6.17 5.87
CA GLY A 22 12.65 -7.03 6.93
C GLY A 22 13.80 -6.41 7.69
N GLN A 23 13.96 -6.84 8.94
CA GLN A 23 15.03 -6.45 9.84
C GLN A 23 15.56 -7.68 10.56
N ILE A 24 16.88 -7.79 10.65
CA ILE A 24 17.58 -8.80 11.44
C ILE A 24 18.46 -8.06 12.45
N ALA A 25 18.35 -8.43 13.72
CA ALA A 25 19.17 -7.91 14.80
C ALA A 25 19.99 -9.05 15.43
N SER A 26 21.22 -8.79 15.81
CA SER A 26 22.09 -9.77 16.49
C SER A 26 21.93 -9.77 18.01
N ALA A 27 21.28 -8.75 18.56
CA ALA A 27 21.01 -8.57 19.97
C ALA A 27 19.67 -7.87 20.16
N ARG A 28 19.18 -7.85 21.40
CA ARG A 28 17.95 -7.13 21.74
C ARG A 28 18.10 -5.66 21.38
N SER A 29 17.12 -5.14 20.67
CA SER A 29 17.08 -3.76 20.19
C SER A 29 16.52 -2.83 21.26
N LEU A 30 16.98 -1.57 21.23
CA LEU A 30 16.37 -0.51 22.02
C LEU A 30 15.10 -0.02 21.30
N SER A 31 14.19 0.59 22.04
CA SER A 31 12.89 1.02 21.54
C SER A 31 12.89 1.72 20.15
N PRO A 32 13.83 2.63 19.83
CA PRO A 32 13.83 3.27 18.51
C PRO A 32 14.27 2.34 17.36
N ASP A 33 14.98 1.23 17.68
CA ASP A 33 15.52 0.30 16.69
C ASP A 33 14.67 -0.96 16.52
N LEU A 34 13.47 -1.01 17.12
CA LEU A 34 12.57 -2.14 16.97
C LEU A 34 11.95 -2.17 15.55
N PHE A 35 11.66 -3.38 15.08
CA PHE A 35 10.86 -3.58 13.90
C PHE A 35 9.38 -3.49 14.25
N PHE A 36 8.65 -2.64 13.55
CA PHE A 36 7.24 -2.39 13.81
C PHE A 36 6.35 -2.94 12.71
N LEU A 37 5.24 -3.56 13.11
CA LEU A 37 4.14 -3.98 12.23
C LEU A 37 2.87 -3.18 12.53
N GLY A 38 2.09 -2.94 11.49
CA GLY A 38 0.86 -2.15 11.53
C GLY A 38 1.02 -0.81 10.84
N GLY A 39 -0.09 -0.30 10.33
CA GLY A 39 -0.16 0.95 9.58
C GLY A 39 0.06 0.79 8.09
N PHE A 40 0.00 1.92 7.39
CA PHE A 40 0.05 2.00 5.93
C PHE A 40 1.31 1.38 5.31
N SER A 41 2.45 1.49 5.95
CA SER A 41 3.74 1.08 5.40
C SER A 41 4.07 -0.41 5.57
N SER A 42 3.31 -1.13 6.39
CA SER A 42 3.56 -2.56 6.65
C SER A 42 2.30 -3.40 6.54
N ILE A 43 1.45 -3.45 7.57
CA ILE A 43 0.23 -4.26 7.60
C ILE A 43 -0.97 -3.34 7.76
N ARG A 44 -1.68 -3.08 6.67
CA ARG A 44 -2.89 -2.26 6.63
C ARG A 44 -4.02 -2.97 7.36
N GLY A 45 -4.88 -2.23 8.07
CA GLY A 45 -5.95 -2.81 8.90
C GLY A 45 -5.56 -2.93 10.37
N TYR A 46 -4.30 -2.72 10.70
CA TYR A 46 -3.80 -2.58 12.06
C TYR A 46 -3.31 -1.14 12.31
N PRO A 47 -3.44 -0.60 13.52
CA PRO A 47 -2.87 0.69 13.90
C PRO A 47 -1.38 0.78 13.59
N LEU A 48 -0.86 2.00 13.51
CA LEU A 48 0.57 2.24 13.33
C LEU A 48 1.35 1.64 14.51
N ALA A 49 2.37 0.83 14.21
CA ALA A 49 3.23 0.20 15.22
C ALA A 49 2.47 -0.67 16.24
N ASP A 50 1.43 -1.37 15.80
CA ASP A 50 0.58 -2.20 16.65
C ASP A 50 1.33 -3.37 17.29
N GLN A 51 2.29 -3.95 16.57
CA GLN A 51 3.18 -5.00 17.05
C GLN A 51 4.63 -4.58 16.84
N SER A 52 5.52 -5.02 17.74
CA SER A 52 6.95 -4.73 17.65
C SER A 52 7.81 -5.90 18.08
N GLY A 53 9.04 -5.96 17.58
CA GLY A 53 10.04 -6.95 17.96
C GLY A 53 11.44 -6.54 17.54
N ASP A 54 12.45 -7.28 17.98
CA ASP A 54 13.85 -7.02 17.64
C ASP A 54 14.15 -7.34 16.17
N GLN A 55 13.46 -8.33 15.64
CA GLN A 55 13.56 -8.77 14.25
C GLN A 55 12.16 -8.91 13.66
N GLY A 56 12.07 -8.91 12.34
CA GLY A 56 10.78 -9.15 11.71
C GLY A 56 10.82 -9.05 10.20
N PHE A 57 9.70 -9.39 9.62
CA PHE A 57 9.43 -9.17 8.22
C PHE A 57 7.98 -8.76 8.00
N ALA A 58 7.76 -8.02 6.92
CA ALA A 58 6.45 -7.73 6.37
C ALA A 58 6.46 -7.94 4.87
N GLY A 59 5.37 -8.43 4.33
CA GLY A 59 5.17 -8.62 2.91
C GLY A 59 3.77 -8.22 2.48
N THR A 60 3.67 -7.65 1.30
CA THR A 60 2.42 -7.25 0.65
C THR A 60 2.35 -7.87 -0.74
N LEU A 61 1.21 -8.43 -1.08
CA LEU A 61 0.83 -8.76 -2.45
C LEU A 61 -0.35 -7.86 -2.83
N GLU A 62 -0.19 -7.06 -3.89
CA GLU A 62 -1.26 -6.25 -4.47
C GLU A 62 -1.58 -6.75 -5.88
N TYR A 63 -2.87 -6.85 -6.21
CA TYR A 63 -3.37 -7.04 -7.56
C TYR A 63 -4.03 -5.75 -8.01
N ILE A 64 -3.52 -5.16 -9.08
CA ILE A 64 -3.89 -3.84 -9.56
C ILE A 64 -4.56 -3.98 -10.93
N VAL A 65 -5.73 -3.38 -11.05
CA VAL A 65 -6.54 -3.37 -12.28
C VAL A 65 -6.74 -1.92 -12.70
N PRO A 66 -6.13 -1.47 -13.80
CA PRO A 66 -6.44 -0.19 -14.40
C PRO A 66 -7.94 -0.11 -14.80
N VAL A 67 -8.58 1.03 -14.57
CA VAL A 67 -9.99 1.24 -14.89
C VAL A 67 -10.11 2.24 -16.03
N PRO A 68 -10.14 1.76 -17.29
CA PRO A 68 -10.34 2.65 -18.42
C PRO A 68 -11.78 3.17 -18.45
N GLY A 69 -11.95 4.44 -18.77
CA GLY A 69 -13.25 5.04 -19.08
C GLY A 69 -14.03 5.67 -17.93
N LEU A 70 -13.56 5.59 -16.66
CA LEU A 70 -14.19 6.34 -15.57
C LEU A 70 -14.08 7.86 -15.74
N VAL A 71 -13.27 8.27 -16.66
CA VAL A 71 -12.84 9.66 -16.91
C VAL A 71 -13.69 10.41 -17.92
N ASN A 72 -14.48 9.74 -18.71
CA ASN A 72 -15.46 10.41 -19.57
C ASN A 72 -16.50 11.23 -18.78
N VAL A 73 -16.55 11.05 -17.47
CA VAL A 73 -17.43 11.80 -16.54
C VAL A 73 -16.89 13.19 -16.21
N LEU A 74 -15.58 13.43 -16.37
CA LEU A 74 -14.94 14.70 -16.00
C LEU A 74 -14.66 15.65 -17.17
N GLY A 75 -15.02 15.26 -18.39
CA GLY A 75 -14.87 16.08 -19.59
C GLY A 75 -13.81 15.56 -20.57
N GLU A 76 -14.04 15.80 -21.86
CA GLU A 76 -13.24 15.26 -22.98
C GLU A 76 -11.80 15.78 -23.05
N ASN A 77 -11.43 16.79 -22.27
CA ASN A 77 -10.13 17.47 -22.35
C ASN A 77 -9.04 16.91 -21.43
N TYR A 78 -9.37 15.97 -20.54
CA TYR A 78 -8.39 15.34 -19.67
C TYR A 78 -8.30 13.84 -19.97
N ASN A 79 -7.20 13.45 -20.60
CA ASN A 79 -6.96 12.04 -20.95
C ASN A 79 -6.50 11.25 -19.71
N LEU A 80 -7.38 11.12 -18.71
CA LEU A 80 -7.12 10.39 -17.45
C LEU A 80 -7.25 8.86 -17.60
N LYS A 81 -7.43 8.33 -18.81
CA LYS A 81 -7.76 6.92 -19.07
C LYS A 81 -6.83 5.91 -18.43
N ASP A 82 -5.58 6.29 -18.20
CA ASP A 82 -4.52 5.40 -17.67
C ASP A 82 -4.14 5.72 -16.24
N HIS A 83 -4.92 6.56 -15.55
CA HIS A 83 -4.51 7.16 -14.29
C HIS A 83 -5.31 6.71 -13.08
N ILE A 84 -6.40 5.96 -13.28
CA ILE A 84 -7.20 5.40 -12.20
C ILE A 84 -7.05 3.89 -12.21
N ALA A 85 -6.73 3.33 -11.06
CA ALA A 85 -6.69 1.89 -10.85
C ALA A 85 -7.42 1.53 -9.55
N VAL A 86 -8.08 0.38 -9.55
CA VAL A 86 -8.53 -0.29 -8.33
C VAL A 86 -7.53 -1.38 -7.98
N PHE A 87 -7.39 -1.68 -6.71
CA PHE A 87 -6.51 -2.74 -6.28
C PHE A 87 -7.06 -3.49 -5.08
N GLY A 88 -6.75 -4.78 -5.02
CA GLY A 88 -6.90 -5.60 -3.83
C GLY A 88 -5.52 -5.94 -3.26
N PHE A 89 -5.44 -6.19 -1.96
CA PHE A 89 -4.18 -6.54 -1.32
C PHE A 89 -4.34 -7.57 -0.21
N VAL A 90 -3.25 -8.28 0.06
CA VAL A 90 -3.03 -9.08 1.25
C VAL A 90 -1.69 -8.70 1.85
N ASP A 91 -1.69 -8.36 3.13
CA ASP A 91 -0.51 -8.04 3.91
C ASP A 91 -0.28 -9.13 4.96
N HIS A 92 0.98 -9.49 5.17
CA HIS A 92 1.38 -10.44 6.21
C HIS A 92 2.71 -10.02 6.82
N GLY A 93 2.83 -10.14 8.15
CA GLY A 93 4.09 -9.89 8.84
C GLY A 93 4.21 -10.67 10.12
N LYS A 94 5.46 -10.84 10.55
CA LYS A 94 5.82 -11.44 11.82
C LYS A 94 6.96 -10.67 12.46
N VAL A 95 6.88 -10.47 13.76
CA VAL A 95 7.96 -9.97 14.61
C VAL A 95 8.43 -11.05 15.55
N PHE A 96 9.71 -11.01 15.88
CA PHE A 96 10.39 -11.91 16.79
C PHE A 96 11.06 -11.10 17.89
N VAL A 97 10.91 -11.56 19.12
CA VAL A 97 11.52 -10.96 20.31
C VAL A 97 12.72 -11.81 20.75
N LEU A 98 13.88 -11.20 20.84
CA LEU A 98 15.10 -11.87 21.29
C LEU A 98 15.17 -11.85 22.84
N ASN A 99 15.53 -12.99 23.44
CA ASN A 99 15.61 -13.14 24.89
C ASN A 99 14.31 -12.72 25.61
N ASN A 100 13.20 -13.35 25.19
CA ASN A 100 11.84 -13.07 25.69
C ASN A 100 11.79 -12.96 27.21
N GLN A 101 11.22 -11.85 27.69
CA GLN A 101 10.78 -11.73 29.09
C GLN A 101 9.31 -12.17 29.20
N PRO A 102 8.84 -12.53 30.40
CA PRO A 102 7.44 -12.87 30.60
C PRO A 102 6.52 -11.74 30.11
N GLY A 103 5.66 -12.04 29.12
CA GLY A 103 4.75 -11.07 28.49
C GLY A 103 5.23 -10.46 27.19
N GLU A 104 6.41 -10.83 26.71
CA GLU A 104 6.94 -10.43 25.40
C GLU A 104 6.96 -11.67 24.50
N ASP A 105 6.04 -11.78 23.58
CA ASP A 105 5.91 -12.93 22.67
C ASP A 105 6.06 -12.48 21.19
N ASP A 106 6.50 -13.42 20.37
CA ASP A 106 6.43 -13.28 18.93
C ASP A 106 5.00 -12.98 18.47
N ALA A 107 4.83 -12.05 17.56
CA ALA A 107 3.52 -11.74 17.01
C ALA A 107 3.49 -11.92 15.49
N SER A 108 2.38 -12.44 14.98
CA SER A 108 2.13 -12.59 13.55
C SER A 108 0.76 -12.02 13.23
N ILE A 109 0.70 -11.10 12.28
CA ILE A 109 -0.54 -10.43 11.86
C ILE A 109 -0.70 -10.50 10.35
N SER A 110 -1.95 -10.58 9.92
CA SER A 110 -2.32 -10.54 8.50
C SER A 110 -3.54 -9.68 8.31
N ALA A 111 -3.59 -8.99 7.19
CA ALA A 111 -4.71 -8.17 6.79
C ALA A 111 -5.00 -8.34 5.30
N ALA A 112 -6.21 -8.00 4.90
CA ALA A 112 -6.61 -7.92 3.51
C ALA A 112 -7.45 -6.67 3.28
N GLY A 113 -7.54 -6.22 2.04
CA GLY A 113 -8.32 -5.05 1.73
C GLY A 113 -8.25 -4.65 0.27
N GLY A 114 -8.67 -3.44 0.02
CA GLY A 114 -8.66 -2.88 -1.33
C GLY A 114 -8.66 -1.37 -1.31
N GLY A 115 -8.50 -0.78 -2.49
CA GLY A 115 -8.44 0.66 -2.61
C GLY A 115 -8.49 1.15 -4.05
N ILE A 116 -8.32 2.46 -4.16
CA ILE A 116 -8.28 3.19 -5.42
C ILE A 116 -6.98 3.98 -5.46
N ARG A 117 -6.34 3.98 -6.62
CA ARG A 117 -5.15 4.77 -6.91
C ARG A 117 -5.44 5.71 -8.06
N LEU A 118 -5.14 6.99 -7.86
CA LEU A 118 -5.16 8.03 -8.88
C LEU A 118 -3.73 8.50 -9.11
N THR A 119 -3.30 8.56 -10.35
CA THR A 119 -2.00 9.08 -10.76
C THR A 119 -2.20 10.08 -11.88
N LEU A 120 -1.83 11.32 -11.68
CA LEU A 120 -1.84 12.36 -12.71
C LEU A 120 -0.40 12.62 -13.16
N PRO A 121 -0.08 12.44 -14.44
CA PRO A 121 1.25 12.76 -14.95
C PRO A 121 1.50 14.25 -14.89
N GLN A 122 2.78 14.62 -14.88
CA GLN A 122 3.16 16.01 -15.04
C GLN A 122 2.82 16.48 -16.46
N ASP A 123 2.15 17.63 -16.57
CA ASP A 123 1.84 18.29 -17.82
C ASP A 123 2.18 19.80 -17.72
N GLY A 124 3.18 20.23 -18.44
CA GLY A 124 3.69 21.60 -18.36
C GLY A 124 4.04 22.00 -16.93
N SER A 125 3.37 23.04 -16.42
CA SER A 125 3.56 23.55 -15.05
C SER A 125 2.81 22.74 -13.98
N PHE A 126 2.00 21.75 -14.38
CA PHE A 126 1.25 20.93 -13.43
C PHE A 126 2.15 19.81 -12.89
N PRO A 127 2.29 19.63 -11.56
CA PRO A 127 3.15 18.61 -10.99
C PRO A 127 2.58 17.19 -11.21
N PHE A 128 3.45 16.20 -11.13
CA PHE A 128 3.03 14.82 -10.98
C PHE A 128 2.32 14.66 -9.62
N LEU A 129 1.11 14.14 -9.64
CA LEU A 129 0.29 13.93 -8.44
C LEU A 129 -0.15 12.47 -8.33
N GLY A 130 0.10 11.85 -7.19
CA GLY A 130 -0.43 10.53 -6.86
C GLY A 130 -1.26 10.58 -5.59
N VAL A 131 -2.44 9.98 -5.64
CA VAL A 131 -3.33 9.81 -4.47
C VAL A 131 -3.72 8.34 -4.38
N ASN A 132 -3.67 7.80 -3.16
CA ASN A 132 -4.04 6.43 -2.86
C ASN A 132 -4.98 6.43 -1.67
N ALA A 133 -6.16 5.83 -1.82
CA ALA A 133 -7.10 5.58 -0.74
C ALA A 133 -7.35 4.09 -0.63
N SER A 134 -7.20 3.51 0.57
CA SER A 134 -7.40 2.08 0.80
C SER A 134 -8.05 1.81 2.15
N TYR A 135 -8.76 0.69 2.21
CA TYR A 135 -9.34 0.16 3.44
C TYR A 135 -8.80 -1.23 3.68
N GLY A 136 -8.23 -1.45 4.88
CA GLY A 136 -7.69 -2.74 5.31
C GLY A 136 -8.45 -3.27 6.51
N VAL A 137 -8.65 -4.60 6.56
CA VAL A 137 -9.27 -5.31 7.67
C VAL A 137 -8.32 -6.38 8.21
N PRO A 138 -8.23 -6.56 9.54
CA PRO A 138 -7.51 -7.66 10.14
C PRO A 138 -8.13 -9.00 9.73
N VAL A 139 -7.28 -9.95 9.33
CA VAL A 139 -7.72 -11.31 8.93
C VAL A 139 -7.23 -12.36 9.91
N ARG A 140 -6.00 -12.20 10.41
CA ARG A 140 -5.39 -13.15 11.34
C ARG A 140 -4.39 -12.45 12.24
N GLY A 141 -4.37 -12.84 13.51
CA GLY A 141 -3.47 -12.35 14.54
C GLY A 141 -4.21 -11.89 15.77
N PRO A 142 -3.51 -11.25 16.72
CA PRO A 142 -4.16 -10.61 17.85
C PRO A 142 -5.12 -9.50 17.39
N GLU A 143 -6.10 -9.20 18.23
CA GLU A 143 -7.00 -8.07 18.01
C GLU A 143 -6.21 -6.76 17.94
N PRO A 144 -6.52 -5.85 16.99
CA PRO A 144 -5.87 -4.54 16.93
C PRO A 144 -5.97 -3.80 18.26
N SER A 145 -4.91 -3.09 18.64
CA SER A 145 -4.83 -2.39 19.93
C SER A 145 -5.93 -1.34 20.13
N ASP A 146 -6.44 -0.77 19.04
CA ASP A 146 -7.57 0.18 19.04
C ASP A 146 -8.95 -0.51 18.89
N ARG A 147 -8.99 -1.85 18.82
CA ARG A 147 -10.18 -2.68 18.60
C ARG A 147 -10.93 -2.32 17.31
N SER A 148 -10.27 -1.75 16.34
CA SER A 148 -10.89 -1.45 15.05
C SER A 148 -11.15 -2.71 14.24
N ASN A 149 -12.28 -2.73 13.51
CA ASN A 149 -12.59 -3.79 12.55
C ASN A 149 -11.96 -3.54 11.17
N GLY A 150 -11.25 -2.43 11.01
CA GLY A 150 -10.56 -2.02 9.80
C GLY A 150 -10.25 -0.54 9.81
N ILE A 151 -9.28 -0.16 8.99
CA ILE A 151 -8.72 1.20 8.98
C ILE A 151 -8.68 1.74 7.54
N TRP A 152 -9.11 2.99 7.38
CA TRP A 152 -8.93 3.76 6.16
C TRP A 152 -7.57 4.45 6.14
N TYR A 153 -6.91 4.38 5.01
CA TYR A 153 -5.66 5.07 4.73
C TYR A 153 -5.81 5.93 3.50
N VAL A 154 -5.43 7.19 3.61
CA VAL A 154 -5.34 8.11 2.47
C VAL A 154 -3.97 8.72 2.48
N ASN A 155 -3.25 8.58 1.40
CA ASN A 155 -1.95 9.20 1.21
C ASN A 155 -1.82 9.78 -0.18
N GLY A 156 -1.07 10.86 -0.27
CA GLY A 156 -0.78 11.54 -1.52
C GLY A 156 0.69 11.91 -1.60
N TYR A 157 1.19 12.02 -2.82
CA TYR A 157 2.53 12.53 -3.10
C TYR A 157 2.49 13.41 -4.34
N MET A 158 3.40 14.38 -4.36
CA MET A 158 3.54 15.32 -5.44
C MET A 158 5.01 15.43 -5.81
N ALA A 159 5.31 15.44 -7.09
CA ALA A 159 6.67 15.62 -7.59
C ALA A 159 6.69 16.70 -8.66
N PHE A 160 7.71 17.56 -8.60
CA PHE A 160 7.97 18.58 -9.59
C PHE A 160 9.24 18.20 -10.34
N ARG A 161 9.19 18.29 -11.65
CA ARG A 161 10.38 18.25 -12.51
C ARG A 161 10.67 19.66 -12.96
N PHE A 162 11.85 20.11 -12.66
CA PHE A 162 12.36 21.36 -13.21
C PHE A 162 13.19 21.00 -14.44
N ASP A 163 12.71 21.36 -15.63
CA ASP A 163 13.52 21.25 -16.82
C ASP A 163 14.50 22.43 -16.80
N ASP A 164 15.79 22.14 -16.85
CA ASP A 164 16.84 23.16 -17.02
C ASP A 164 16.60 23.83 -18.38
N ALA A 165 16.43 25.16 -18.37
CA ALA A 165 16.21 25.99 -19.54
C ALA A 165 17.51 26.17 -20.34
#